data_f79b9d236741daa21cdafb7ae7be31e2
#
_entry.id   f79b9d236741daa21cdafb7ae7be31e2
#
_cell.length_a   1.000
_cell.length_b   1.000
_cell.length_c   1.000
_cell.angle_alpha   90.00
_cell.angle_beta   90.00
_cell.angle_gamma   90.00
#
_symmetry.space_group_name_H-M   'P 1'
#
loop_
_entity.id
_entity.type
_entity.pdbx_description
1 polymer ?
#
loop_
_entity_poly.entity_id
_entity_poly.type
_entity_poly.pdbx_seq_one_letter_code
_entity_poly.pdbx_strand_id
1 'polypeptide(L)'
;MNNAALDARLLAVASLVRRGARFADVGTDHAYLPLYLLDTGVIASAVAADIAEGPLASARANVLAAGRERDVTLVLANGLSGMDDLGLTDIAICGMGGELIVDILMAAPFVKNADIRLLLQPMSRAEVLRAYLASEGFAVTAERYAIAAGRAYLCLAVAYTGVPYEVDPVCAVLGDRALRSEGDNVAYAAYLDAREREALCRLRGKKSGGLATDAEDALLFAIKKEREVLA
;
A
#
# COMPACT_ATOMS: atom_id res chain seq x y z
N MET A 1 14.06 24.44 7.98
CA MET A 1 13.53 23.29 7.22
C MET A 1 12.42 22.68 8.07
N ASN A 2 11.17 22.89 7.68
CA ASN A 2 10.05 22.18 8.34
C ASN A 2 10.04 20.76 7.76
N ASN A 3 10.87 19.88 8.32
CA ASN A 3 10.85 18.46 7.99
C ASN A 3 9.58 17.90 8.65
N ALA A 4 8.45 17.94 7.92
CA ALA A 4 7.30 17.18 8.35
C ALA A 4 7.74 15.70 8.33
N ALA A 5 8.04 15.18 9.52
CA ALA A 5 8.44 13.79 9.64
C ALA A 5 7.32 12.93 9.06
N LEU A 6 7.66 12.02 8.14
CA LEU A 6 6.70 11.04 7.63
C LEU A 6 6.08 10.29 8.81
N ASP A 7 4.79 10.02 8.73
CA ASP A 7 4.17 9.09 9.66
C ASP A 7 4.74 7.67 9.48
N ALA A 8 4.55 6.82 10.48
CA ALA A 8 5.10 5.46 10.45
C ALA A 8 4.58 4.64 9.26
N ARG A 9 3.38 4.93 8.74
CA ARG A 9 2.77 4.30 7.57
C ARG A 9 3.58 4.61 6.30
N LEU A 10 3.88 5.89 6.05
CA LEU A 10 4.68 6.28 4.89
C LEU A 10 6.16 5.90 5.05
N LEU A 11 6.70 5.85 6.29
CA LEU A 11 8.03 5.29 6.54
C LEU A 11 8.12 3.81 6.20
N ALA A 12 7.06 3.03 6.49
CA ALA A 12 6.98 1.63 6.09
C ALA A 12 6.99 1.48 4.55
N VAL A 13 6.26 2.33 3.82
CA VAL A 13 6.31 2.38 2.36
C VAL A 13 7.70 2.77 1.87
N ALA A 14 8.30 3.83 2.42
CA ALA A 14 9.63 4.29 2.05
C ALA A 14 10.70 3.19 2.20
N SER A 15 10.58 2.33 3.22
CA SER A 15 11.51 1.21 3.44
C SER A 15 11.47 0.13 2.35
N LEU A 16 10.42 0.11 1.53
CA LEU A 16 10.25 -0.84 0.43
C LEU A 16 10.71 -0.30 -0.93
N VAL A 17 11.01 1.00 -1.02
CA VAL A 17 11.49 1.65 -2.26
C VAL A 17 12.92 1.23 -2.58
N ARG A 18 13.18 0.85 -3.83
CA ARG A 18 14.52 0.49 -4.31
C ARG A 18 15.42 1.74 -4.43
N ARG A 19 16.67 1.61 -4.01
CA ARG A 19 17.66 2.70 -4.23
C ARG A 19 17.87 2.92 -5.72
N GLY A 20 17.88 4.21 -6.10
CA GLY A 20 18.03 4.62 -7.49
C GLY A 20 16.79 4.44 -8.36
N ALA A 21 15.65 4.13 -7.77
CA ALA A 21 14.39 3.98 -8.49
C ALA A 21 13.98 5.28 -9.20
N ARG A 22 13.38 5.15 -10.39
CA ARG A 22 12.54 6.18 -11.00
C ARG A 22 11.16 6.04 -10.36
N PHE A 23 10.89 6.93 -9.43
CA PHE A 23 9.78 6.80 -8.48
C PHE A 23 8.58 7.64 -8.88
N ALA A 24 7.38 7.07 -8.73
CA ALA A 24 6.13 7.82 -8.79
C ALA A 24 5.33 7.66 -7.49
N ASP A 25 4.71 8.75 -7.03
CA ASP A 25 3.77 8.82 -5.92
C ASP A 25 2.40 9.25 -6.43
N VAL A 26 1.43 8.34 -6.42
CA VAL A 26 0.07 8.53 -6.95
C VAL A 26 -0.90 8.83 -5.80
N GLY A 27 -1.59 9.96 -5.89
CA GLY A 27 -2.35 10.54 -4.79
C GLY A 27 -1.39 11.18 -3.77
N THR A 28 -0.45 11.98 -4.29
CA THR A 28 0.71 12.47 -3.53
C THR A 28 0.35 13.47 -2.43
N ASP A 29 -0.81 14.12 -2.52
CA ASP A 29 -1.35 15.13 -1.60
C ASP A 29 -0.33 16.27 -1.32
N HIS A 30 0.66 16.04 -0.50
CA HIS A 30 1.67 17.04 -0.07
C HIS A 30 3.10 16.76 -0.55
N ALA A 31 3.34 15.73 -1.36
CA ALA A 31 4.65 15.25 -1.81
C ALA A 31 5.63 14.86 -0.67
N TYR A 32 5.13 14.52 0.51
CA TYR A 32 5.98 14.18 1.66
C TYR A 32 6.84 12.93 1.41
N LEU A 33 6.28 11.88 0.80
CA LEU A 33 7.03 10.66 0.50
C LEU A 33 8.13 10.89 -0.53
N PRO A 34 7.89 11.52 -1.70
CA PRO A 34 8.94 11.92 -2.64
C PRO A 34 10.04 12.75 -2.00
N LEU A 35 9.70 13.79 -1.24
CA LEU A 35 10.67 14.67 -0.59
C LEU A 35 11.56 13.93 0.41
N TYR A 36 10.97 13.06 1.24
CA TYR A 36 11.72 12.22 2.17
C TYR A 36 12.71 11.30 1.44
N LEU A 37 12.27 10.65 0.35
CA LEU A 37 13.13 9.74 -0.42
C LEU A 37 14.29 10.46 -1.13
N LEU A 38 14.05 11.70 -1.60
CA LEU A 38 15.09 12.58 -2.15
C LEU A 38 16.09 13.02 -1.08
N ASP A 39 15.61 13.45 0.08
CA ASP A 39 16.47 13.94 1.18
C ASP A 39 17.32 12.84 1.79
N THR A 40 16.80 11.61 1.82
CA THR A 40 17.56 10.43 2.29
C THR A 40 18.44 9.79 1.20
N GLY A 41 18.42 10.34 -0.03
CA GLY A 41 19.22 9.84 -1.15
C GLY A 41 18.83 8.44 -1.62
N VAL A 42 17.58 8.03 -1.37
CA VAL A 42 17.03 6.76 -1.88
C VAL A 42 16.76 6.87 -3.37
N ILE A 43 16.19 8.00 -3.80
CA ILE A 43 15.90 8.32 -5.21
C ILE A 43 16.60 9.62 -5.62
N ALA A 44 16.76 9.83 -6.93
CA ALA A 44 17.31 11.07 -7.50
C ALA A 44 16.24 12.00 -8.06
N SER A 45 15.09 11.47 -8.44
CA SER A 45 13.95 12.22 -8.97
C SER A 45 12.64 11.48 -8.71
N ALA A 46 11.53 12.21 -8.72
CA ALA A 46 10.20 11.66 -8.56
C ALA A 46 9.17 12.30 -9.48
N VAL A 47 8.14 11.55 -9.81
CA VAL A 47 6.85 12.05 -10.30
C VAL A 47 5.88 12.03 -9.13
N ALA A 48 5.25 13.17 -8.85
CA ALA A 48 4.22 13.27 -7.81
C ALA A 48 2.90 13.68 -8.47
N ALA A 49 1.92 12.79 -8.42
CA ALA A 49 0.68 12.92 -9.15
C ALA A 49 -0.54 12.97 -8.22
N ASP A 50 -1.52 13.77 -8.59
CA ASP A 50 -2.83 13.79 -7.94
C ASP A 50 -3.91 14.09 -8.97
N ILE A 51 -5.15 13.68 -8.71
CA ILE A 51 -6.31 13.96 -9.56
C ILE A 51 -6.85 15.39 -9.36
N ALA A 52 -6.51 16.03 -8.23
CA ALA A 52 -7.03 17.32 -7.84
C ALA A 52 -5.95 18.40 -7.80
N GLU A 53 -6.29 19.60 -8.26
CA GLU A 53 -5.38 20.76 -8.28
C GLU A 53 -4.98 21.23 -6.87
N GLY A 54 -5.88 21.13 -5.88
CA GLY A 54 -5.61 21.57 -4.51
C GLY A 54 -4.46 20.82 -3.85
N PRO A 55 -4.48 19.49 -3.79
CA PRO A 55 -3.34 18.68 -3.36
C PRO A 55 -2.05 18.97 -4.12
N LEU A 56 -2.11 19.10 -5.46
CA LEU A 56 -0.93 19.46 -6.26
C LEU A 56 -0.39 20.87 -5.95
N ALA A 57 -1.24 21.83 -5.60
CA ALA A 57 -0.79 23.14 -5.17
C ALA A 57 -0.05 23.05 -3.82
N SER A 58 -0.53 22.22 -2.88
CA SER A 58 0.13 21.93 -1.62
C SER A 58 1.48 21.23 -1.84
N ALA A 59 1.50 20.21 -2.72
CA ALA A 59 2.74 19.51 -3.11
C ALA A 59 3.75 20.49 -3.73
N ARG A 60 3.32 21.38 -4.62
CA ARG A 60 4.17 22.41 -5.24
C ARG A 60 4.78 23.34 -4.21
N ALA A 61 4.00 23.80 -3.23
CA ALA A 61 4.50 24.68 -2.17
C ALA A 61 5.59 23.96 -1.32
N ASN A 62 5.38 22.68 -1.00
CA ASN A 62 6.35 21.90 -0.25
C ASN A 62 7.63 21.61 -1.05
N VAL A 63 7.50 21.26 -2.33
CA VAL A 63 8.63 21.05 -3.26
C VAL A 63 9.47 22.32 -3.39
N LEU A 64 8.83 23.48 -3.57
CA LEU A 64 9.50 24.77 -3.61
C LEU A 64 10.21 25.10 -2.30
N ALA A 65 9.52 24.91 -1.16
CA ALA A 65 10.11 25.16 0.17
C ALA A 65 11.31 24.26 0.47
N ALA A 66 11.35 23.05 -0.12
CA ALA A 66 12.47 22.11 -0.02
C ALA A 66 13.60 22.40 -1.05
N GLY A 67 13.41 23.29 -2.03
CA GLY A 67 14.37 23.55 -3.11
C GLY A 67 14.55 22.35 -4.06
N ARG A 68 13.48 21.58 -4.28
CA ARG A 68 13.50 20.33 -5.06
C ARG A 68 12.72 20.40 -6.39
N GLU A 69 12.51 21.60 -6.93
CA GLU A 69 11.71 21.82 -8.14
C GLU A 69 12.27 21.13 -9.38
N ARG A 70 13.58 20.87 -9.38
CA ARG A 70 14.27 20.15 -10.46
C ARG A 70 14.18 18.63 -10.32
N ASP A 71 13.91 18.17 -9.11
CA ASP A 71 13.94 16.74 -8.75
C ASP A 71 12.52 16.13 -8.73
N VAL A 72 11.46 16.98 -8.65
CA VAL A 72 10.07 16.52 -8.58
C VAL A 72 9.24 17.10 -9.73
N THR A 73 8.69 16.21 -10.54
CA THR A 73 7.70 16.55 -11.57
C THR A 73 6.30 16.39 -11.00
N LEU A 74 5.51 17.46 -11.01
CA LEU A 74 4.11 17.45 -10.55
C LEU A 74 3.17 17.23 -11.73
N VAL A 75 2.28 16.25 -11.63
CA VAL A 75 1.37 15.84 -12.70
C VAL A 75 -0.07 15.80 -12.21
N LEU A 76 -0.97 16.53 -12.89
CA LEU A 76 -2.41 16.38 -12.69
C LEU A 76 -2.88 15.17 -13.49
N ALA A 77 -3.19 14.07 -12.82
CA ALA A 77 -3.55 12.83 -13.49
C ALA A 77 -4.57 12.02 -12.67
N ASN A 78 -5.43 11.30 -13.38
CA ASN A 78 -6.28 10.28 -12.77
C ASN A 78 -5.50 8.97 -12.67
N GLY A 79 -5.07 8.62 -11.45
CA GLY A 79 -4.24 7.45 -11.20
C GLY A 79 -2.90 7.52 -11.95
N LEU A 80 -2.64 6.57 -12.83
CA LEU A 80 -1.42 6.40 -13.61
C LEU A 80 -1.53 6.89 -15.06
N SER A 81 -2.58 7.61 -15.41
CA SER A 81 -2.83 8.08 -16.78
C SER A 81 -1.68 8.94 -17.31
N GLY A 82 -1.16 8.61 -18.48
CA GLY A 82 -0.07 9.33 -19.16
C GLY A 82 1.31 9.16 -18.54
N MET A 83 1.52 8.08 -17.75
CA MET A 83 2.81 7.80 -17.10
C MET A 83 3.59 6.62 -17.73
N ASP A 84 3.05 6.00 -18.75
CA ASP A 84 3.58 4.80 -19.42
C ASP A 84 4.99 5.02 -20.02
N ASP A 85 5.26 6.20 -20.55
CA ASP A 85 6.56 6.54 -21.18
C ASP A 85 7.60 7.13 -20.21
N LEU A 86 7.28 7.28 -18.91
CA LEU A 86 8.18 7.90 -17.93
C LEU A 86 9.30 6.97 -17.43
N GLY A 87 9.29 5.71 -17.86
CA GLY A 87 10.29 4.70 -17.49
C GLY A 87 10.34 4.43 -15.98
N LEU A 88 9.19 4.50 -15.31
CA LEU A 88 9.04 4.28 -13.87
C LEU A 88 9.47 2.87 -13.48
N THR A 89 10.13 2.76 -12.34
CA THR A 89 10.55 1.47 -11.80
C THR A 89 9.89 1.16 -10.45
N ASP A 90 9.59 2.17 -9.63
CA ASP A 90 8.86 2.03 -8.37
C ASP A 90 7.67 3.00 -8.37
N ILE A 91 6.47 2.47 -8.08
CA ILE A 91 5.23 3.25 -8.09
C ILE A 91 4.53 3.04 -6.75
N ALA A 92 4.35 4.12 -5.99
CA ALA A 92 3.58 4.11 -4.75
C ALA A 92 2.13 4.56 -5.00
N ILE A 93 1.16 3.80 -4.45
CA ILE A 93 -0.26 4.15 -4.40
C ILE A 93 -0.70 3.96 -2.96
N CYS A 94 -0.80 5.05 -2.21
CA CYS A 94 -0.96 5.03 -0.76
C CYS A 94 -2.21 5.79 -0.31
N GLY A 95 -2.80 5.38 0.82
CA GLY A 95 -3.91 6.12 1.43
C GLY A 95 -5.26 5.94 0.74
N MET A 96 -5.40 4.92 -0.11
CA MET A 96 -6.61 4.66 -0.90
C MET A 96 -7.28 3.34 -0.50
N GLY A 97 -8.58 3.20 -0.79
CA GLY A 97 -9.26 1.91 -0.64
C GLY A 97 -8.71 0.86 -1.62
N GLY A 98 -8.70 -0.41 -1.22
CA GLY A 98 -8.19 -1.49 -2.07
C GLY A 98 -8.90 -1.59 -3.42
N GLU A 99 -10.21 -1.33 -3.46
CA GLU A 99 -10.99 -1.29 -4.70
C GLU A 99 -10.52 -0.17 -5.65
N LEU A 100 -10.27 1.03 -5.11
CA LEU A 100 -9.75 2.14 -5.92
C LEU A 100 -8.34 1.87 -6.44
N ILE A 101 -7.49 1.22 -5.64
CA ILE A 101 -6.15 0.80 -6.10
C ILE A 101 -6.31 -0.20 -7.27
N VAL A 102 -7.23 -1.15 -7.18
CA VAL A 102 -7.55 -2.09 -8.27
C VAL A 102 -7.95 -1.34 -9.53
N ASP A 103 -8.87 -0.37 -9.44
CA ASP A 103 -9.32 0.43 -10.58
C ASP A 103 -8.16 1.18 -11.26
N ILE A 104 -7.25 1.76 -10.45
CA ILE A 104 -6.05 2.44 -10.96
C ILE A 104 -5.13 1.48 -11.71
N LEU A 105 -4.90 0.28 -11.16
CA LEU A 105 -4.04 -0.73 -11.79
C LEU A 105 -4.67 -1.31 -13.07
N MET A 106 -5.97 -1.54 -13.08
CA MET A 106 -6.71 -1.99 -14.27
C MET A 106 -6.61 -0.98 -15.42
N ALA A 107 -6.64 0.32 -15.10
CA ALA A 107 -6.54 1.40 -16.09
C ALA A 107 -5.11 1.61 -16.63
N ALA A 108 -4.09 0.96 -16.04
CA ALA A 108 -2.68 1.16 -16.37
C ALA A 108 -1.98 -0.17 -16.74
N PRO A 109 -2.27 -0.78 -17.90
CA PRO A 109 -1.69 -2.08 -18.30
C PRO A 109 -0.15 -2.12 -18.30
N PHE A 110 0.53 -0.98 -18.45
CA PHE A 110 1.98 -0.89 -18.46
C PHE A 110 2.64 -1.35 -17.14
N VAL A 111 1.90 -1.35 -16.01
CA VAL A 111 2.40 -1.84 -14.72
C VAL A 111 2.59 -3.37 -14.70
N LYS A 112 2.06 -4.09 -15.71
CA LYS A 112 2.33 -5.51 -15.94
C LYS A 112 3.71 -5.70 -16.57
N ASN A 113 4.72 -5.24 -15.87
CA ASN A 113 6.13 -5.28 -16.26
C ASN A 113 6.96 -5.73 -15.06
N ALA A 114 7.82 -6.73 -15.25
CA ALA A 114 8.66 -7.30 -14.18
C ALA A 114 9.67 -6.30 -13.60
N ASP A 115 10.03 -5.25 -14.33
CA ASP A 115 10.94 -4.21 -13.87
C ASP A 115 10.27 -3.21 -12.92
N ILE A 116 8.92 -3.16 -12.93
CA ILE A 116 8.13 -2.26 -12.08
C ILE A 116 7.81 -2.94 -10.75
N ARG A 117 8.12 -2.25 -9.66
CA ARG A 117 7.65 -2.58 -8.31
C ARG A 117 6.50 -1.65 -7.93
N LEU A 118 5.40 -2.22 -7.50
CA LEU A 118 4.29 -1.48 -6.93
C LEU A 118 4.43 -1.48 -5.40
N LEU A 119 4.18 -0.32 -4.79
CA LEU A 119 4.19 -0.10 -3.35
C LEU A 119 2.79 0.35 -2.96
N LEU A 120 2.00 -0.59 -2.44
CA LEU A 120 0.56 -0.41 -2.27
C LEU A 120 0.22 -0.32 -0.78
N GLN A 121 -0.49 0.75 -0.40
CA GLN A 121 -0.94 0.90 0.98
C GLN A 121 -2.47 1.07 1.00
N PRO A 122 -3.23 -0.04 1.08
CA PRO A 122 -4.68 0.00 1.16
C PRO A 122 -5.13 0.47 2.54
N MET A 123 -6.09 1.40 2.59
CA MET A 123 -6.76 1.86 3.82
C MET A 123 -7.89 0.92 4.25
N SER A 124 -8.44 0.17 3.29
CA SER A 124 -9.55 -0.77 3.46
C SER A 124 -9.51 -1.81 2.33
N ARG A 125 -10.24 -2.90 2.47
CA ARG A 125 -10.45 -3.90 1.43
C ARG A 125 -9.17 -4.50 0.85
N ALA A 126 -8.17 -4.75 1.74
CA ALA A 126 -6.90 -5.34 1.35
C ALA A 126 -7.09 -6.74 0.72
N GLU A 127 -8.12 -7.49 1.14
CA GLU A 127 -8.49 -8.79 0.60
C GLU A 127 -8.89 -8.73 -0.88
N VAL A 128 -9.61 -7.67 -1.29
CA VAL A 128 -9.99 -7.46 -2.70
C VAL A 128 -8.76 -7.15 -3.54
N LEU A 129 -7.88 -6.27 -3.02
CA LEU A 129 -6.62 -5.95 -3.69
C LEU A 129 -5.75 -7.19 -3.88
N ARG A 130 -5.55 -8.02 -2.84
CA ARG A 130 -4.73 -9.25 -2.94
C ARG A 130 -5.33 -10.26 -3.92
N ALA A 131 -6.65 -10.44 -3.92
CA ALA A 131 -7.33 -11.32 -4.87
C ALA A 131 -7.12 -10.86 -6.31
N TYR A 132 -7.26 -9.56 -6.59
CA TYR A 132 -6.97 -8.98 -7.89
C TYR A 132 -5.50 -9.18 -8.30
N LEU A 133 -4.57 -8.85 -7.42
CA LEU A 133 -3.14 -9.02 -7.71
C LEU A 133 -2.81 -10.46 -8.08
N ALA A 134 -3.32 -11.43 -7.34
CA ALA A 134 -3.11 -12.85 -7.61
C ALA A 134 -3.70 -13.28 -8.95
N SER A 135 -4.94 -12.90 -9.25
CA SER A 135 -5.62 -13.25 -10.50
C SER A 135 -4.96 -12.64 -11.74
N GLU A 136 -4.31 -11.48 -11.59
CA GLU A 136 -3.64 -10.76 -12.68
C GLU A 136 -2.14 -11.10 -12.82
N GLY A 137 -1.64 -12.06 -12.04
CA GLY A 137 -0.25 -12.50 -12.11
C GLY A 137 0.75 -11.58 -11.42
N PHE A 138 0.31 -10.82 -10.42
CA PHE A 138 1.20 -10.07 -9.53
C PHE A 138 1.47 -10.87 -8.26
N ALA A 139 2.73 -10.91 -7.83
CA ALA A 139 3.12 -11.51 -6.56
C ALA A 139 3.44 -10.44 -5.51
N VAL A 140 2.92 -10.60 -4.31
CA VAL A 140 3.39 -9.84 -3.14
C VAL A 140 4.76 -10.36 -2.77
N THR A 141 5.76 -9.49 -2.69
CA THR A 141 7.16 -9.84 -2.43
C THR A 141 7.62 -9.45 -1.02
N ALA A 142 6.95 -8.50 -0.39
CA ALA A 142 7.16 -8.14 1.01
C ALA A 142 5.93 -7.46 1.58
N GLU A 143 5.76 -7.60 2.89
CA GLU A 143 4.73 -6.94 3.69
C GLU A 143 5.38 -6.14 4.81
N ARG A 144 4.85 -4.96 5.08
CA ARG A 144 5.19 -4.14 6.23
C ARG A 144 3.92 -3.75 6.97
N TYR A 145 4.03 -3.68 8.27
CA TYR A 145 2.96 -3.21 9.14
C TYR A 145 3.45 -2.02 9.95
N ALA A 146 2.60 -1.02 10.13
CA ALA A 146 2.94 0.18 10.87
C ALA A 146 1.75 0.66 11.69
N ILE A 147 2.02 1.33 12.81
CA ILE A 147 0.99 2.01 13.61
C ILE A 147 1.18 3.52 13.43
N ALA A 148 0.14 4.18 12.93
CA ALA A 148 0.10 5.63 12.83
C ALA A 148 -1.27 6.13 13.33
N ALA A 149 -1.28 7.21 14.10
CA ALA A 149 -2.51 7.78 14.69
C ALA A 149 -3.43 6.73 15.36
N GLY A 150 -2.84 5.74 16.06
CA GLY A 150 -3.57 4.69 16.77
C GLY A 150 -4.22 3.62 15.88
N ARG A 151 -3.90 3.58 14.58
CA ARG A 151 -4.37 2.57 13.63
C ARG A 151 -3.21 1.76 13.08
N ALA A 152 -3.46 0.47 12.85
CA ALA A 152 -2.51 -0.39 12.15
C ALA A 152 -2.77 -0.37 10.64
N TYR A 153 -1.70 -0.29 9.88
CA TYR A 153 -1.70 -0.23 8.42
C TYR A 153 -0.84 -1.33 7.83
N LEU A 154 -1.27 -1.82 6.68
CA LEU A 154 -0.55 -2.76 5.83
C LEU A 154 0.07 -2.00 4.65
N CYS A 155 1.32 -2.32 4.31
CA CYS A 155 2.00 -1.86 3.10
C CYS A 155 2.56 -3.07 2.37
N LEU A 156 2.38 -3.12 1.06
CA LEU A 156 2.75 -4.23 0.18
C LEU A 156 3.81 -3.78 -0.82
N ALA A 157 4.87 -4.56 -0.98
CA ALA A 157 5.69 -4.52 -2.19
C ALA A 157 5.22 -5.64 -3.14
N VAL A 158 5.01 -5.30 -4.40
CA VAL A 158 4.40 -6.19 -5.39
C VAL A 158 5.20 -6.14 -6.68
N ALA A 159 5.41 -7.30 -7.31
CA ALA A 159 6.05 -7.44 -8.61
C ALA A 159 5.14 -8.21 -9.57
N TYR A 160 5.20 -7.86 -10.86
CA TYR A 160 4.52 -8.63 -11.89
C TYR A 160 5.33 -9.87 -12.27
N THR A 161 4.72 -11.03 -12.23
CA THR A 161 5.33 -12.33 -12.61
C THR A 161 4.71 -12.92 -13.87
N GLY A 162 3.54 -12.44 -14.25
CA GLY A 162 2.76 -13.00 -15.37
C GLY A 162 2.11 -14.36 -15.06
N VAL A 163 2.23 -14.86 -13.83
CA VAL A 163 1.69 -16.16 -13.40
C VAL A 163 0.55 -15.96 -12.41
N PRO A 164 -0.71 -16.06 -12.83
CA PRO A 164 -1.86 -16.00 -11.94
C PRO A 164 -1.85 -17.16 -10.93
N TYR A 165 -2.38 -16.87 -9.73
CA TYR A 165 -2.57 -17.88 -8.68
C TYR A 165 -3.83 -17.57 -7.86
N GLU A 166 -4.28 -18.54 -7.09
CA GLU A 166 -5.36 -18.34 -6.12
C GLU A 166 -4.77 -18.01 -4.75
N VAL A 167 -5.29 -16.97 -4.12
CA VAL A 167 -4.94 -16.62 -2.74
C VAL A 167 -5.97 -17.21 -1.79
N ASP A 168 -5.51 -17.88 -0.74
CA ASP A 168 -6.38 -18.36 0.32
C ASP A 168 -7.16 -17.18 0.95
N PRO A 169 -8.48 -17.29 1.18
CA PRO A 169 -9.30 -16.20 1.71
C PRO A 169 -8.83 -15.64 3.05
N VAL A 170 -8.26 -16.48 3.92
CA VAL A 170 -7.69 -16.04 5.20
C VAL A 170 -6.39 -15.29 4.97
N CYS A 171 -5.50 -15.81 4.12
CA CYS A 171 -4.26 -15.12 3.73
C CYS A 171 -4.54 -13.81 3.01
N ALA A 172 -5.63 -13.72 2.23
CA ALA A 172 -6.04 -12.46 1.62
C ALA A 172 -6.33 -11.37 2.66
N VAL A 173 -6.83 -11.73 3.85
CA VAL A 173 -7.12 -10.79 4.94
C VAL A 173 -5.90 -10.57 5.83
N LEU A 174 -5.20 -11.63 6.25
CA LEU A 174 -4.15 -11.57 7.28
C LEU A 174 -2.75 -11.34 6.71
N GLY A 175 -2.54 -11.65 5.44
CA GLY A 175 -1.22 -11.63 4.81
C GLY A 175 -0.49 -12.96 4.90
N ASP A 176 0.73 -12.96 4.36
CA ASP A 176 1.63 -14.11 4.40
C ASP A 176 2.75 -13.85 5.41
N ARG A 177 2.85 -14.72 6.40
CA ARG A 177 3.89 -14.65 7.43
C ARG A 177 5.30 -14.67 6.88
N ALA A 178 5.53 -15.40 5.78
CA ALA A 178 6.86 -15.49 5.17
C ALA A 178 7.33 -14.16 4.55
N LEU A 179 6.39 -13.27 4.25
CA LEU A 179 6.65 -11.96 3.64
C LEU A 179 6.75 -10.81 4.66
N ARG A 180 6.40 -11.08 5.93
CA ARG A 180 6.40 -10.09 7.01
C ARG A 180 7.79 -9.95 7.62
N SER A 181 8.16 -8.72 7.97
CA SER A 181 9.35 -8.47 8.78
C SER A 181 9.10 -8.75 10.25
N GLU A 182 10.03 -9.40 10.93
CA GLU A 182 9.94 -9.62 12.40
C GLU A 182 9.85 -8.31 13.19
N GLY A 183 10.48 -7.23 12.69
CA GLY A 183 10.39 -5.91 13.31
C GLY A 183 9.00 -5.31 13.35
N ASP A 184 8.05 -5.86 12.57
CA ASP A 184 6.67 -5.38 12.47
C ASP A 184 5.69 -6.11 13.41
N ASN A 185 6.16 -7.03 14.27
CA ASN A 185 5.29 -7.88 15.10
C ASN A 185 4.29 -7.10 15.96
N VAL A 186 4.70 -5.98 16.56
CA VAL A 186 3.79 -5.11 17.37
C VAL A 186 2.70 -4.49 16.48
N ALA A 187 3.08 -4.01 15.31
CA ALA A 187 2.12 -3.40 14.37
C ALA A 187 1.19 -4.47 13.74
N TYR A 188 1.73 -5.66 13.49
CA TYR A 188 0.93 -6.78 13.00
C TYR A 188 -0.06 -7.29 14.06
N ALA A 189 0.32 -7.37 15.33
CA ALA A 189 -0.61 -7.68 16.42
C ALA A 189 -1.77 -6.69 16.47
N ALA A 190 -1.49 -5.39 16.36
CA ALA A 190 -2.52 -4.35 16.29
C ALA A 190 -3.40 -4.48 15.00
N TYR A 191 -2.81 -4.92 13.89
CA TYR A 191 -3.56 -5.23 12.66
C TYR A 191 -4.51 -6.41 12.87
N LEU A 192 -4.05 -7.50 13.52
CA LEU A 192 -4.89 -8.63 13.89
C LEU A 192 -6.06 -8.21 14.78
N ASP A 193 -5.82 -7.33 15.77
CA ASP A 193 -6.88 -6.79 16.64
C ASP A 193 -7.96 -6.05 15.85
N ALA A 194 -7.57 -5.30 14.82
CA ALA A 194 -8.52 -4.62 13.95
C ALA A 194 -9.34 -5.62 13.11
N ARG A 195 -8.68 -6.61 12.51
CA ARG A 195 -9.35 -7.67 11.72
C ARG A 195 -10.29 -8.51 12.55
N GLU A 196 -9.90 -8.83 13.81
CA GLU A 196 -10.78 -9.57 14.74
C GLU A 196 -12.05 -8.79 15.05
N ARG A 197 -11.94 -7.50 15.40
CA ARG A 197 -13.12 -6.66 15.67
C ARG A 197 -14.08 -6.62 14.48
N GLU A 198 -13.54 -6.49 13.26
CA GLU A 198 -14.35 -6.51 12.04
C GLU A 198 -15.02 -7.87 11.79
N ALA A 199 -14.27 -8.97 11.96
CA ALA A 199 -14.81 -10.33 11.82
C ALA A 199 -15.92 -10.59 12.83
N LEU A 200 -15.74 -10.22 14.11
CA LEU A 200 -16.75 -10.35 15.16
C LEU A 200 -18.00 -9.49 14.87
N CYS A 201 -17.83 -8.31 14.30
CA CYS A 201 -18.96 -7.47 13.90
C CYS A 201 -19.76 -8.13 12.77
N ARG A 202 -19.09 -8.64 11.72
CA ARG A 202 -19.74 -9.37 10.62
C ARG A 202 -20.41 -10.65 11.10
N LEU A 203 -19.74 -11.42 11.97
CA LEU A 203 -20.28 -12.65 12.55
C LEU A 203 -21.59 -12.40 13.29
N ARG A 204 -21.66 -11.36 14.11
CA ARG A 204 -22.88 -10.98 14.82
C ARG A 204 -24.03 -10.63 13.86
N GLY A 205 -23.73 -9.83 12.84
CA GLY A 205 -24.72 -9.46 11.81
C GLY A 205 -25.26 -10.67 11.05
N LYS A 206 -24.38 -11.60 10.65
CA LYS A 206 -24.75 -12.83 9.95
C LYS A 206 -25.59 -13.75 10.82
N LYS A 207 -25.22 -13.97 12.09
CA LYS A 207 -25.99 -14.77 13.04
C LYS A 207 -27.39 -14.22 13.25
N SER A 208 -27.55 -12.91 13.40
CA SER A 208 -28.85 -12.26 13.51
C SER A 208 -29.70 -12.42 12.26
N GLY A 209 -29.08 -12.51 11.07
CA GLY A 209 -29.76 -12.72 9.79
C GLY A 209 -29.92 -14.19 9.38
N GLY A 210 -29.49 -15.16 10.20
CA GLY A 210 -29.54 -16.59 9.85
C GLY A 210 -28.62 -16.98 8.68
N LEU A 211 -27.55 -16.24 8.42
CA LEU A 211 -26.60 -16.48 7.33
C LEU A 211 -25.44 -17.37 7.78
N ALA A 212 -24.80 -18.06 6.83
CA ALA A 212 -23.62 -18.87 7.08
C ALA A 212 -22.45 -18.03 7.63
N THR A 213 -21.69 -18.59 8.59
CA THR A 213 -20.63 -17.91 9.34
C THR A 213 -19.25 -18.54 9.17
N ASP A 214 -19.13 -19.59 8.35
CA ASP A 214 -17.91 -20.39 8.21
C ASP A 214 -16.66 -19.55 7.89
N ALA A 215 -16.81 -18.52 7.05
CA ALA A 215 -15.70 -17.64 6.68
C ALA A 215 -15.20 -16.78 7.87
N GLU A 216 -16.11 -16.24 8.68
CA GLU A 216 -15.79 -15.48 9.88
C GLU A 216 -15.19 -16.37 10.96
N ASP A 217 -15.72 -17.58 11.14
CA ASP A 217 -15.21 -18.55 12.11
C ASP A 217 -13.80 -19.03 11.72
N ALA A 218 -13.54 -19.31 10.44
CA ALA A 218 -12.22 -19.64 9.92
C ALA A 218 -11.21 -18.50 10.14
N LEU A 219 -11.62 -17.25 9.84
CA LEU A 219 -10.76 -16.09 10.04
C LEU A 219 -10.42 -15.87 11.52
N LEU A 220 -11.40 -15.97 12.42
CA LEU A 220 -11.17 -15.84 13.87
C LEU A 220 -10.26 -16.91 14.40
N PHE A 221 -10.40 -18.15 13.93
CA PHE A 221 -9.49 -19.24 14.28
C PHE A 221 -8.06 -18.95 13.82
N ALA A 222 -7.88 -18.49 12.59
CA ALA A 222 -6.57 -18.15 12.06
C ALA A 222 -5.91 -16.97 12.81
N ILE A 223 -6.67 -15.93 13.18
CA ILE A 223 -6.17 -14.83 14.02
C ILE A 223 -5.64 -15.35 15.35
N LYS A 224 -6.36 -16.26 16.00
CA LYS A 224 -5.91 -16.88 17.25
C LYS A 224 -4.58 -17.60 17.04
N LYS A 225 -4.43 -18.38 15.97
CA LYS A 225 -3.19 -19.10 15.65
C LYS A 225 -2.03 -18.14 15.38
N GLU A 226 -2.24 -17.06 14.65
CA GLU A 226 -1.19 -16.05 14.41
C GLU A 226 -0.73 -15.41 15.73
N ARG A 227 -1.63 -15.16 16.69
CA ARG A 227 -1.26 -14.62 18.00
C ARG A 227 -0.44 -15.60 18.85
N GLU A 228 -0.76 -16.90 18.82
CA GLU A 228 0.02 -17.93 19.50
C GLU A 228 1.49 -17.97 19.02
N VAL A 229 1.70 -17.57 17.76
CA VAL A 229 3.03 -17.51 17.15
C VAL A 229 3.77 -16.21 17.48
N LEU A 230 3.04 -15.12 17.75
CA LEU A 230 3.63 -13.82 18.12
C LEU A 230 4.01 -13.74 19.61
N ALA A 231 3.46 -14.63 20.44
CA ALA A 231 3.68 -14.67 21.89
C ALA A 231 5.00 -15.35 22.25
#